data_aee405ddb283f42fc21d6b882d6b8e73
#
_entry.id   aee405ddb283f42fc21d6b882d6b8e73
#
_cell.length_a   1.000
_cell.length_b   1.000
_cell.length_c   1.000
_cell.angle_alpha   90.00
_cell.angle_beta   90.00
_cell.angle_gamma   90.00
#
_symmetry.space_group_name_H-M   'P 1'
#
loop_
_entity.id
_entity.type
_entity.pdbx_description
1 polymer ?
#
loop_
_entity_poly.entity_id
_entity_poly.type
_entity_poly.pdbx_seq_one_letter_code
_entity_poly.pdbx_strand_id
1 'polypeptide(L)'
;LAKIYEKAVQFPAGGSITIIAVTTLSGGDITHAVPDNTGYITEGQLYLRRDSDVGKVIVDPFRSLSRLKQLVTGKKTREDHPQVMNAAVRLYADAANAKTKLENGFDLTDYDIRTLNYAKDYSKKLLAIDVNLDTTEMLDVTWELFSKHFKPQEVNIKQALVDQYWKVKE
;
A
#
# COMPACT_ATOMS: atom_id res chain seq x y z
N LEU A 1 14.21 8.30 -23.20
CA LEU A 1 13.73 8.24 -21.81
C LEU A 1 14.91 8.15 -20.83
N ALA A 2 15.83 7.16 -20.92
CA ALA A 2 16.93 6.94 -19.99
C ALA A 2 17.73 8.22 -19.69
N LYS A 3 18.19 8.94 -20.73
CA LYS A 3 18.95 10.21 -20.58
C LYS A 3 18.22 11.31 -19.79
N ILE A 4 16.91 11.26 -19.68
CA ILE A 4 16.12 12.20 -18.85
C ILE A 4 16.23 11.79 -17.38
N TYR A 5 16.08 10.51 -17.11
CA TYR A 5 16.12 9.97 -15.72
C TYR A 5 17.51 9.95 -15.12
N GLU A 6 18.58 9.87 -15.94
CA GLU A 6 19.98 10.04 -15.48
C GLU A 6 20.25 11.40 -14.82
N LYS A 7 19.36 12.38 -14.98
CA LYS A 7 19.44 13.68 -14.32
C LYS A 7 18.92 13.68 -12.89
N ALA A 8 18.27 12.61 -12.44
CA ALA A 8 17.90 12.41 -11.04
C ALA A 8 19.16 12.01 -10.26
N VAL A 9 19.75 12.95 -9.54
CA VAL A 9 21.06 12.81 -8.91
C VAL A 9 21.08 13.43 -7.52
N GLN A 10 21.86 12.84 -6.63
CA GLN A 10 22.26 13.43 -5.36
C GLN A 10 23.70 13.95 -5.50
N PHE A 11 23.92 15.22 -5.18
CA PHE A 11 25.23 15.86 -5.31
C PHE A 11 26.07 15.65 -4.03
N PRO A 12 27.39 15.38 -4.16
CA PRO A 12 28.27 15.25 -2.99
C PRO A 12 28.34 16.51 -2.13
N ALA A 13 28.23 17.69 -2.76
CA ALA A 13 28.22 18.99 -2.08
C ALA A 13 26.88 19.34 -1.40
N GLY A 14 25.90 18.46 -1.48
CA GLY A 14 24.54 18.65 -0.97
C GLY A 14 23.51 18.97 -2.05
N GLY A 15 22.27 18.67 -1.73
CA GLY A 15 21.12 18.79 -2.65
C GLY A 15 20.90 17.55 -3.51
N SER A 16 19.69 17.43 -4.03
CA SER A 16 19.26 16.32 -4.90
C SER A 16 18.20 16.77 -5.89
N ILE A 17 18.12 16.06 -7.01
CA ILE A 17 17.04 16.21 -8.00
C ILE A 17 16.20 14.93 -7.96
N THR A 18 14.91 15.08 -7.62
CA THR A 18 13.92 14.01 -7.70
C THR A 18 13.03 14.23 -8.92
N ILE A 19 12.87 13.19 -9.74
CA ILE A 19 12.01 13.22 -10.93
C ILE A 19 10.81 12.31 -10.68
N ILE A 20 9.61 12.88 -10.73
CA ILE A 20 8.34 12.14 -10.72
C ILE A 20 7.75 12.25 -12.12
N ALA A 21 7.83 11.15 -12.87
CA ALA A 21 7.27 11.08 -14.21
C ALA A 21 5.83 10.59 -14.16
N VAL A 22 4.95 11.25 -14.90
CA VAL A 22 3.54 10.86 -15.04
C VAL A 22 3.31 10.35 -16.44
N THR A 23 2.74 9.16 -16.57
CA THR A 23 2.34 8.57 -17.85
C THR A 23 0.89 8.09 -17.78
N THR A 24 0.18 8.17 -18.88
CA THR A 24 -1.16 7.60 -19.03
C THR A 24 -1.07 6.16 -19.53
N LEU A 25 -2.01 5.33 -19.06
CA LEU A 25 -2.14 3.93 -19.49
C LEU A 25 -3.34 3.82 -20.42
N SER A 26 -3.09 3.70 -21.72
CA SER A 26 -4.14 3.47 -22.69
C SER A 26 -4.78 2.10 -22.46
N GLY A 27 -6.09 2.07 -22.21
CA GLY A 27 -6.78 0.82 -21.86
C GLY A 27 -6.31 0.14 -20.56
N GLY A 28 -5.54 0.83 -19.70
CA GLY A 28 -4.96 0.25 -18.50
C GLY A 28 -3.74 -0.65 -18.77
N ASP A 29 -3.19 -0.63 -19.97
CA ASP A 29 -2.06 -1.48 -20.37
C ASP A 29 -0.72 -0.91 -19.87
N ILE A 30 -0.15 -1.57 -18.88
CA ILE A 30 1.16 -1.25 -18.31
C ILE A 30 2.32 -1.77 -19.16
N THR A 31 2.05 -2.69 -20.09
CA THR A 31 3.08 -3.32 -20.95
C THR A 31 3.43 -2.47 -22.17
N HIS A 32 2.72 -1.36 -22.38
CA HIS A 32 3.10 -0.41 -23.42
C HIS A 32 4.51 0.12 -23.20
N ALA A 33 5.28 0.30 -24.27
CA ALA A 33 6.71 0.60 -24.23
C ALA A 33 7.13 1.78 -23.32
N VAL A 34 6.31 2.81 -23.17
CA VAL A 34 6.64 3.98 -22.33
C VAL A 34 6.50 3.65 -20.84
N PRO A 35 5.35 3.20 -20.30
CA PRO A 35 5.24 2.85 -18.90
C PRO A 35 6.15 1.68 -18.51
N ASP A 36 6.30 0.66 -19.36
CA ASP A 36 7.16 -0.49 -19.09
C ASP A 36 8.62 -0.09 -18.95
N ASN A 37 9.20 0.61 -19.94
CA ASN A 37 10.58 1.11 -19.86
C ASN A 37 10.78 2.09 -18.68
N THR A 38 9.80 2.94 -18.38
CA THR A 38 9.87 3.84 -17.23
C THR A 38 9.93 3.04 -15.92
N GLY A 39 9.17 1.96 -15.81
CA GLY A 39 9.18 1.04 -14.66
C GLY A 39 10.55 0.37 -14.44
N TYR A 40 11.29 0.06 -15.51
CA TYR A 40 12.65 -0.50 -15.40
C TYR A 40 13.72 0.52 -14.99
N ILE A 41 13.59 1.76 -15.43
CA ILE A 41 14.61 2.80 -15.21
C ILE A 41 14.46 3.45 -13.84
N THR A 42 13.23 3.62 -13.34
CA THR A 42 12.94 4.32 -12.08
C THR A 42 13.02 3.40 -10.88
N GLU A 43 13.26 3.97 -9.69
CA GLU A 43 13.34 3.23 -8.42
C GLU A 43 11.99 2.82 -7.84
N GLY A 44 10.91 3.30 -8.42
CA GLY A 44 9.56 2.92 -8.02
C GLY A 44 8.51 3.41 -9.00
N GLN A 45 7.33 2.83 -8.91
CA GLN A 45 6.17 3.23 -9.69
C GLN A 45 4.91 3.15 -8.83
N LEU A 46 4.05 4.13 -8.97
CA LEU A 46 2.73 4.18 -8.35
C LEU A 46 1.68 3.97 -9.45
N TYR A 47 0.94 2.88 -9.35
CA TYR A 47 -0.18 2.60 -10.23
C TYR A 47 -1.47 3.15 -9.61
N LEU A 48 -2.15 4.03 -10.33
CA LEU A 48 -3.40 4.64 -9.89
C LEU A 48 -4.58 3.99 -10.58
N ARG A 49 -5.62 3.65 -9.82
CA ARG A 49 -6.88 3.13 -10.35
C ARG A 49 -8.08 3.77 -9.66
N ARG A 50 -9.21 3.80 -10.37
CA ARG A 50 -10.48 4.16 -9.73
C ARG A 50 -11.02 2.95 -8.96
N ASP A 51 -11.37 3.18 -7.71
CA ASP A 51 -12.01 2.18 -6.86
C ASP A 51 -13.51 2.47 -6.78
N SER A 52 -14.34 1.53 -7.25
CA SER A 52 -15.80 1.67 -7.27
C SER A 52 -16.40 1.63 -5.87
N ASP A 53 -15.81 0.85 -4.95
CA ASP A 53 -16.35 0.63 -3.60
C ASP A 53 -16.15 1.87 -2.71
N VAL A 54 -15.11 2.66 -3.02
CA VAL A 54 -14.80 3.91 -2.31
C VAL A 54 -15.20 5.16 -3.10
N GLY A 55 -15.39 5.03 -4.42
CA GLY A 55 -15.72 6.14 -5.32
C GLY A 55 -14.56 7.11 -5.57
N LYS A 56 -13.33 6.72 -5.24
CA LYS A 56 -12.12 7.54 -5.35
C LYS A 56 -11.06 6.92 -6.25
N VAL A 57 -10.08 7.72 -6.64
CA VAL A 57 -8.82 7.22 -7.18
C VAL A 57 -7.93 6.79 -6.03
N ILE A 58 -7.37 5.60 -6.13
CA ILE A 58 -6.48 5.03 -5.12
C ILE A 58 -5.16 4.58 -5.73
N VAL A 59 -4.13 4.48 -4.91
CA VAL A 59 -2.88 3.77 -5.25
C VAL A 59 -3.14 2.27 -5.14
N ASP A 60 -2.90 1.53 -6.22
CA ASP A 60 -3.01 0.07 -6.21
C ASP A 60 -1.76 -0.55 -5.55
N PRO A 61 -1.88 -1.19 -4.38
CA PRO A 61 -0.73 -1.71 -3.65
C PRO A 61 -0.08 -2.94 -4.29
N PHE A 62 -0.80 -3.65 -5.18
CA PHE A 62 -0.28 -4.84 -5.86
C PHE A 62 0.48 -4.52 -7.15
N ARG A 63 0.06 -3.46 -7.84
CA ARG A 63 0.68 -3.03 -9.09
C ARG A 63 1.75 -1.95 -8.88
N SER A 64 1.78 -1.35 -7.68
CA SER A 64 2.79 -0.38 -7.30
C SER A 64 4.05 -1.06 -6.78
N LEU A 65 5.19 -0.46 -7.03
CA LEU A 65 6.50 -1.00 -6.66
C LEU A 65 7.40 0.09 -6.08
N SER A 66 8.16 -0.25 -5.05
CA SER A 66 9.31 0.52 -4.57
C SER A 66 10.50 -0.41 -4.36
N ARG A 67 11.59 -0.21 -5.10
CA ARG A 67 12.83 -0.98 -4.98
C ARG A 67 13.61 -0.60 -3.73
N LEU A 68 13.47 0.65 -3.28
CA LEU A 68 14.24 1.20 -2.16
C LEU A 68 13.60 0.95 -0.79
N LYS A 69 12.39 0.39 -0.73
CA LYS A 69 11.66 0.20 0.54
C LYS A 69 12.47 -0.53 1.61
N GLN A 70 13.23 -1.55 1.23
CA GLN A 70 14.05 -2.35 2.15
C GLN A 70 15.22 -1.58 2.77
N LEU A 71 15.65 -0.48 2.16
CA LEU A 71 16.70 0.38 2.69
C LEU A 71 16.19 1.35 3.76
N VAL A 72 14.88 1.58 3.80
CA VAL A 72 14.24 2.59 4.63
C VAL A 72 13.35 1.95 5.69
N THR A 73 12.54 0.96 5.31
CA THR A 73 11.50 0.37 6.17
C THR A 73 12.10 -0.35 7.37
N GLY A 74 11.73 0.08 8.58
CA GLY A 74 12.23 -0.44 9.85
C GLY A 74 13.67 -0.03 10.22
N LYS A 75 14.34 0.79 9.37
CA LYS A 75 15.70 1.32 9.61
C LYS A 75 15.71 2.83 9.81
N LYS A 76 14.96 3.54 8.97
CA LYS A 76 14.76 5.00 9.04
C LYS A 76 13.32 5.36 9.44
N THR A 77 12.46 4.36 9.56
CA THR A 77 11.08 4.45 10.00
C THR A 77 10.89 3.61 11.26
N ARG A 78 9.72 3.70 11.88
CA ARG A 78 9.38 2.96 13.10
C ARG A 78 9.59 1.44 12.92
N GLU A 79 10.01 0.76 13.96
CA GLU A 79 10.42 -0.66 13.94
C GLU A 79 9.33 -1.64 13.49
N ASP A 80 8.07 -1.31 13.75
CA ASP A 80 6.90 -2.11 13.37
C ASP A 80 6.55 -2.04 11.87
N HIS A 81 7.05 -1.00 11.16
CA HIS A 81 6.70 -0.72 9.78
C HIS A 81 6.79 -1.95 8.84
N PRO A 82 7.87 -2.77 8.86
CA PRO A 82 7.96 -3.93 7.96
C PRO A 82 6.83 -4.94 8.18
N GLN A 83 6.50 -5.21 9.44
CA GLN A 83 5.49 -6.21 9.79
C GLN A 83 4.07 -5.68 9.56
N VAL A 84 3.82 -4.42 9.92
CA VAL A 84 2.55 -3.75 9.66
C VAL A 84 2.24 -3.71 8.17
N MET A 85 3.20 -3.31 7.34
CA MET A 85 3.03 -3.26 5.89
C MET A 85 2.74 -4.64 5.29
N ASN A 86 3.49 -5.68 5.71
CA ASN A 86 3.27 -7.04 5.23
C ASN A 86 1.89 -7.58 5.63
N ALA A 87 1.47 -7.34 6.88
CA ALA A 87 0.15 -7.72 7.35
C ALA A 87 -0.96 -6.97 6.59
N ALA A 88 -0.81 -5.66 6.40
CA ALA A 88 -1.78 -4.83 5.71
C ALA A 88 -2.02 -5.30 4.27
N VAL A 89 -0.94 -5.57 3.51
CA VAL A 89 -1.03 -6.03 2.12
C VAL A 89 -1.63 -7.45 2.05
N ARG A 90 -1.26 -8.35 2.96
CA ARG A 90 -1.84 -9.69 3.04
C ARG A 90 -3.34 -9.65 3.29
N LEU A 91 -3.78 -8.91 4.31
CA LEU A 91 -5.20 -8.77 4.66
C LEU A 91 -6.00 -8.10 3.53
N TYR A 92 -5.38 -7.19 2.80
CA TYR A 92 -5.98 -6.58 1.61
C TYR A 92 -6.11 -7.59 0.45
N ALA A 93 -5.15 -8.52 0.31
CA ALA A 93 -5.24 -9.63 -0.66
C ALA A 93 -6.34 -10.63 -0.27
N ASP A 94 -6.49 -10.93 1.03
CA ASP A 94 -7.58 -11.79 1.53
C ASP A 94 -8.96 -11.20 1.18
N ALA A 95 -9.11 -9.88 1.24
CA ALA A 95 -10.33 -9.21 0.81
C ALA A 95 -10.60 -9.35 -0.69
N ALA A 96 -9.56 -9.33 -1.54
CA ALA A 96 -9.74 -9.59 -2.97
C ALA A 96 -10.24 -11.02 -3.23
N ASN A 97 -9.72 -11.99 -2.48
CA ASN A 97 -10.20 -13.38 -2.53
C ASN A 97 -11.67 -13.50 -2.05
N ALA A 98 -12.03 -12.81 -0.97
CA ALA A 98 -13.39 -12.76 -0.47
C ALA A 98 -14.36 -12.14 -1.49
N LYS A 99 -13.93 -11.09 -2.19
CA LYS A 99 -14.74 -10.48 -3.27
C LYS A 99 -14.97 -11.46 -4.43
N THR A 100 -13.95 -12.21 -4.84
CA THR A 100 -14.08 -13.25 -5.86
C THR A 100 -15.03 -14.36 -5.43
N LYS A 101 -15.01 -14.78 -4.14
CA LYS A 101 -16.00 -15.75 -3.61
C LYS A 101 -17.42 -15.21 -3.74
N LEU A 102 -17.66 -13.96 -3.35
CA LEU A 102 -18.95 -13.31 -3.43
C LEU A 102 -19.47 -13.25 -4.88
N GLU A 103 -18.60 -12.83 -5.82
CA GLU A 103 -18.91 -12.74 -7.26
C GLU A 103 -19.26 -14.11 -7.86
N ASN A 104 -18.67 -15.19 -7.35
CA ASN A 104 -18.96 -16.57 -7.75
C ASN A 104 -20.16 -17.22 -7.00
N GLY A 105 -20.84 -16.46 -6.14
CA GLY A 105 -22.04 -16.92 -5.44
C GLY A 105 -21.77 -17.84 -4.24
N PHE A 106 -20.56 -17.84 -3.69
CA PHE A 106 -20.23 -18.58 -2.47
C PHE A 106 -20.62 -17.79 -1.22
N ASP A 107 -21.00 -18.51 -0.17
CA ASP A 107 -21.24 -17.92 1.13
C ASP A 107 -19.96 -17.37 1.73
N LEU A 108 -20.04 -16.18 2.32
CA LEU A 108 -18.93 -15.52 3.00
C LEU A 108 -18.88 -15.93 4.47
N THR A 109 -17.69 -16.23 4.95
CA THR A 109 -17.43 -16.40 6.38
C THR A 109 -17.42 -15.03 7.10
N ASP A 110 -17.52 -15.04 8.44
CA ASP A 110 -17.33 -13.83 9.24
C ASP A 110 -15.97 -13.14 8.97
N TYR A 111 -14.93 -13.94 8.79
CA TYR A 111 -13.60 -13.44 8.41
C TYR A 111 -13.62 -12.75 7.04
N ASP A 112 -14.28 -13.35 6.03
CA ASP A 112 -14.42 -12.76 4.69
C ASP A 112 -15.13 -11.39 4.76
N ILE A 113 -16.23 -11.29 5.53
CA ILE A 113 -16.97 -10.03 5.72
C ILE A 113 -16.07 -8.96 6.39
N ARG A 114 -15.31 -9.34 7.42
CA ARG A 114 -14.41 -8.42 8.12
C ARG A 114 -13.26 -7.94 7.22
N THR A 115 -12.70 -8.80 6.38
CA THR A 115 -11.65 -8.43 5.42
C THR A 115 -12.17 -7.49 4.33
N LEU A 116 -13.40 -7.68 3.83
CA LEU A 116 -14.02 -6.75 2.88
C LEU A 116 -14.22 -5.36 3.49
N ASN A 117 -14.72 -5.30 4.73
CA ASN A 117 -14.87 -4.03 5.44
C ASN A 117 -13.53 -3.35 5.72
N TYR A 118 -12.52 -4.12 6.09
CA TYR A 118 -11.15 -3.65 6.26
C TYR A 118 -10.61 -3.04 4.95
N ALA A 119 -10.73 -3.74 3.83
CA ALA A 119 -10.22 -3.26 2.55
C ALA A 119 -10.87 -1.95 2.12
N LYS A 120 -12.16 -1.78 2.36
CA LYS A 120 -12.88 -0.53 2.10
C LYS A 120 -12.34 0.62 2.95
N ASP A 121 -12.19 0.40 4.26
CA ASP A 121 -11.65 1.41 5.17
C ASP A 121 -10.18 1.72 4.85
N TYR A 122 -9.37 0.70 4.55
CA TYR A 122 -7.97 0.82 4.17
C TYR A 122 -7.81 1.65 2.88
N SER A 123 -8.59 1.34 1.85
CA SER A 123 -8.60 2.10 0.60
C SER A 123 -8.95 3.57 0.84
N LYS A 124 -9.95 3.83 1.69
CA LYS A 124 -10.40 5.20 1.98
C LYS A 124 -9.42 6.01 2.82
N LYS A 125 -8.83 5.39 3.85
CA LYS A 125 -8.00 6.08 4.85
C LYS A 125 -6.52 6.15 4.48
N LEU A 126 -6.03 5.23 3.63
CA LEU A 126 -4.59 5.10 3.35
C LEU A 126 -4.22 5.10 1.86
N LEU A 127 -5.07 4.53 0.99
CA LEU A 127 -4.71 4.40 -0.44
C LEU A 127 -5.27 5.52 -1.31
N ALA A 128 -6.27 6.27 -0.85
CA ALA A 128 -6.88 7.35 -1.61
C ALA A 128 -5.86 8.49 -1.83
N ILE A 129 -5.84 9.06 -3.04
CA ILE A 129 -4.84 10.08 -3.42
C ILE A 129 -5.00 11.42 -2.69
N ASP A 130 -6.11 11.62 -2.01
CA ASP A 130 -6.38 12.79 -1.16
C ASP A 130 -5.95 12.60 0.31
N VAL A 131 -5.37 11.45 0.65
CA VAL A 131 -4.81 11.19 1.98
C VAL A 131 -3.46 11.89 2.11
N ASN A 132 -3.29 12.62 3.22
CA ASN A 132 -2.06 13.32 3.56
C ASN A 132 -1.66 12.98 5.00
N LEU A 133 -0.93 11.88 5.16
CA LEU A 133 -0.43 11.37 6.44
C LEU A 133 1.09 11.20 6.37
N ASP A 134 1.77 11.49 7.46
CA ASP A 134 3.16 11.08 7.57
C ASP A 134 3.29 9.55 7.82
N THR A 135 4.52 9.04 7.80
CA THR A 135 4.75 7.60 7.95
C THR A 135 4.31 7.07 9.32
N THR A 136 4.42 7.85 10.38
CA THR A 136 4.02 7.46 11.73
C THR A 136 2.50 7.43 11.86
N GLU A 137 1.84 8.49 11.39
CA GLU A 137 0.38 8.57 11.32
C GLU A 137 -0.22 7.42 10.50
N MET A 138 0.40 7.10 9.35
CA MET A 138 -0.02 5.98 8.51
C MET A 138 0.05 4.65 9.27
N LEU A 139 1.12 4.40 10.05
CA LEU A 139 1.25 3.20 10.86
C LEU A 139 0.20 3.16 11.97
N ASP A 140 -0.07 4.29 12.63
CA ASP A 140 -1.07 4.38 13.69
C ASP A 140 -2.49 4.15 13.18
N VAL A 141 -2.83 4.70 12.03
CA VAL A 141 -4.11 4.43 11.34
C VAL A 141 -4.21 2.96 10.93
N THR A 142 -3.10 2.35 10.49
CA THR A 142 -3.10 0.93 10.13
C THR A 142 -3.36 0.03 11.35
N TRP A 143 -2.74 0.32 12.50
CA TRP A 143 -3.01 -0.38 13.77
C TRP A 143 -4.46 -0.20 14.24
N GLU A 144 -5.02 1.00 14.09
CA GLU A 144 -6.44 1.27 14.36
C GLU A 144 -7.35 0.38 13.49
N LEU A 145 -7.05 0.28 12.18
CA LEU A 145 -7.81 -0.57 11.28
C LEU A 145 -7.68 -2.06 11.63
N PHE A 146 -6.50 -2.52 12.03
CA PHE A 146 -6.32 -3.90 12.50
C PHE A 146 -7.19 -4.19 13.72
N SER A 147 -7.12 -3.35 14.75
CA SER A 147 -7.90 -3.53 15.98
C SER A 147 -9.42 -3.40 15.77
N LYS A 148 -9.83 -2.62 14.76
CA LYS A 148 -11.24 -2.48 14.39
C LYS A 148 -11.83 -3.73 13.75
N HIS A 149 -11.06 -4.40 12.89
CA HIS A 149 -11.58 -5.46 12.02
C HIS A 149 -11.11 -6.87 12.39
N PHE A 150 -10.00 -7.00 13.11
CA PHE A 150 -9.36 -8.29 13.36
C PHE A 150 -9.07 -8.52 14.85
N LYS A 151 -8.76 -9.77 15.17
CA LYS A 151 -8.18 -10.16 16.45
C LYS A 151 -6.64 -10.09 16.36
N PRO A 152 -5.92 -9.89 17.47
CA PRO A 152 -4.46 -9.80 17.47
C PRO A 152 -3.74 -10.96 16.75
N GLN A 153 -4.27 -12.17 16.90
CA GLN A 153 -3.68 -13.38 16.30
C GLN A 153 -3.83 -13.44 14.77
N GLU A 154 -4.85 -12.75 14.22
CA GLU A 154 -5.17 -12.79 12.78
C GLU A 154 -4.22 -11.90 11.95
N VAL A 155 -3.60 -10.90 12.57
CA VAL A 155 -2.66 -10.01 11.87
C VAL A 155 -1.29 -10.62 11.65
N ASN A 156 -0.94 -11.69 12.37
CA ASN A 156 0.34 -12.40 12.27
C ASN A 156 1.57 -11.46 12.38
N ILE A 157 1.55 -10.61 13.38
CA ILE A 157 2.64 -9.70 13.77
C ILE A 157 3.23 -10.21 15.10
N LYS A 158 4.52 -9.97 15.35
CA LYS A 158 5.17 -10.35 16.60
C LYS A 158 4.42 -9.81 17.81
N GLN A 159 4.22 -10.66 18.84
CA GLN A 159 3.44 -10.32 20.02
C GLN A 159 3.95 -9.04 20.72
N ALA A 160 5.25 -8.84 20.82
CA ALA A 160 5.82 -7.63 21.43
C ALA A 160 5.36 -6.32 20.76
N LEU A 161 5.19 -6.33 19.44
CA LEU A 161 4.67 -5.17 18.70
C LEU A 161 3.15 -5.02 18.86
N VAL A 162 2.45 -6.16 18.94
CA VAL A 162 1.02 -6.16 19.25
C VAL A 162 0.80 -5.57 20.65
N ASP A 163 1.54 -6.00 21.66
CA ASP A 163 1.42 -5.49 23.04
C ASP A 163 1.70 -3.99 23.14
N GLN A 164 2.58 -3.48 22.27
CA GLN A 164 2.99 -2.07 22.26
C GLN A 164 2.02 -1.17 21.49
N TYR A 165 1.50 -1.63 20.34
CA TYR A 165 0.78 -0.76 19.39
C TYR A 165 -0.69 -1.11 19.20
N TRP A 166 -1.16 -2.26 19.71
CA TRP A 166 -2.55 -2.65 19.56
C TRP A 166 -3.48 -1.72 20.33
N LYS A 167 -4.38 -1.05 19.62
CA LYS A 167 -5.40 -0.21 20.26
C LYS A 167 -6.56 -1.08 20.70
N VAL A 168 -6.73 -1.25 22.02
CA VAL A 168 -7.92 -1.91 22.58
C VAL A 168 -9.14 -1.03 22.29
N LYS A 169 -10.23 -1.63 21.78
CA LYS A 169 -11.51 -0.93 21.70
C LYS A 169 -11.99 -0.65 23.13
N GLU A 170 -12.10 0.62 23.51
CA GLU A 170 -12.93 1.05 24.62
C GLU A 170 -14.42 0.86 24.29
#